data_31deefd47941f17c200bd54a5dc2c255
#
_entry.id   31deefd47941f17c200bd54a5dc2c255
#
_cell.length_a   1.000
_cell.length_b   1.000
_cell.length_c   1.000
_cell.angle_alpha   90.00
_cell.angle_beta   90.00
_cell.angle_gamma   90.00
#
_symmetry.space_group_name_H-M   'P 1'
#
loop_
_entity.id
_entity.type
_entity.pdbx_description
1 polymer ?
#
loop_
_entity_poly.entity_id
_entity_poly.type
_entity_poly.pdbx_seq_one_letter_code
_entity_poly.pdbx_strand_id
1 'polypeptide(L)'
;MVERRLTALIAASITLMALAVLWNVFMRQRVPAETRVTVSRPVAPDTASQPAPPPQATTTTTSQGVGPDTAGGSYMDALARSETRRRLRASAGVTYLNEIVTASQDSMLHRWDNRARRPVRVYVMPGTVANFQPAFIDAIRDGFTEWERTGVPVSFDLGGDSTNAEVTFRWRIQFEIERTGQTDLEWDQDGHILRATVTIATFDPKGRPLAADDVRAVALHEIGHVLGLDHSPDSTDLMYSKGTIRRLSDRDVRTAVLLYQLTPGSVR
;
A
#
# COMPACT_ATOMS: atom_id res chain seq x y z
N MET A 1 57.36 11.93 -14.33
CA MET A 1 56.36 12.95 -13.92
C MET A 1 54.92 12.50 -14.12
N VAL A 2 54.58 11.72 -15.10
CA VAL A 2 53.21 11.25 -15.43
C VAL A 2 52.64 10.33 -14.35
N GLU A 3 53.40 9.39 -13.84
CA GLU A 3 52.94 8.43 -12.81
C GLU A 3 52.53 9.06 -11.48
N ARG A 4 53.29 10.10 -11.04
CA ARG A 4 52.93 10.81 -9.82
C ARG A 4 51.62 11.63 -9.93
N ARG A 5 51.29 12.08 -11.14
CA ARG A 5 50.00 12.77 -11.38
C ARG A 5 48.85 11.77 -11.47
N LEU A 6 49.06 10.57 -12.02
CA LEU A 6 48.04 9.54 -12.10
C LEU A 6 47.66 9.00 -10.69
N THR A 7 48.69 8.70 -9.85
CA THR A 7 48.44 8.29 -8.44
C THR A 7 47.73 9.34 -7.63
N ALA A 8 48.07 10.63 -7.82
CA ALA A 8 47.37 11.72 -7.13
C ALA A 8 45.91 11.84 -7.56
N LEU A 9 45.58 11.65 -8.83
CA LEU A 9 44.20 11.67 -9.33
C LEU A 9 43.37 10.49 -8.81
N ILE A 10 43.94 9.29 -8.78
CA ILE A 10 43.29 8.09 -8.23
C ILE A 10 43.04 8.28 -6.72
N ALA A 11 43.99 8.76 -5.96
CA ALA A 11 43.84 9.03 -4.54
C ALA A 11 42.75 10.08 -4.27
N ALA A 12 42.70 11.17 -5.06
CA ALA A 12 41.65 12.18 -4.97
C ALA A 12 40.26 11.64 -5.25
N SER A 13 40.13 10.77 -6.27
CA SER A 13 38.84 10.13 -6.61
C SER A 13 38.35 9.21 -5.51
N ILE A 14 39.24 8.40 -4.90
CA ILE A 14 38.89 7.51 -3.79
C ILE A 14 38.44 8.32 -2.57
N THR A 15 39.15 9.43 -2.25
CA THR A 15 38.78 10.29 -1.14
C THR A 15 37.42 10.96 -1.36
N LEU A 16 37.13 11.42 -2.58
CA LEU A 16 35.84 12.03 -2.92
C LEU A 16 34.68 11.02 -2.80
N MET A 17 34.91 9.78 -3.24
CA MET A 17 33.92 8.70 -3.12
C MET A 17 33.67 8.31 -1.67
N ALA A 18 34.72 8.24 -0.83
CA ALA A 18 34.58 7.98 0.61
C ALA A 18 33.81 9.10 1.33
N LEU A 19 34.05 10.37 0.98
CA LEU A 19 33.30 11.50 1.52
C LEU A 19 31.83 11.48 1.09
N ALA A 20 31.51 11.09 -0.14
CA ALA A 20 30.15 10.96 -0.62
C ALA A 20 29.39 9.83 0.10
N VAL A 21 30.05 8.72 0.40
CA VAL A 21 29.47 7.61 1.18
C VAL A 21 29.21 8.04 2.61
N LEU A 22 30.19 8.72 3.27
CA LEU A 22 30.04 9.24 4.63
C LEU A 22 28.93 10.30 4.72
N TRP A 23 28.80 11.17 3.71
CA TRP A 23 27.72 12.15 3.62
C TRP A 23 26.35 11.48 3.51
N ASN A 24 26.23 10.43 2.70
CA ASN A 24 24.99 9.67 2.54
C ASN A 24 24.60 8.93 3.84
N VAL A 25 25.57 8.32 4.54
CA VAL A 25 25.34 7.68 5.86
C VAL A 25 24.93 8.72 6.90
N PHE A 26 25.61 9.87 6.94
CA PHE A 26 25.30 10.96 7.89
C PHE A 26 23.92 11.58 7.65
N MET A 27 23.51 11.75 6.39
CA MET A 27 22.17 12.24 6.04
C MET A 27 21.05 11.24 6.35
N ARG A 28 21.32 9.94 6.23
CA ARG A 28 20.36 8.90 6.64
C ARG A 28 20.13 8.85 8.16
N GLN A 29 21.10 9.30 8.97
CA GLN A 29 20.96 9.36 10.43
C GLN A 29 20.20 10.60 10.93
N ARG A 30 19.87 11.56 10.07
CA ARG A 30 19.11 12.77 10.41
C ARG A 30 17.62 12.68 10.13
N VAL A 31 17.07 11.49 9.91
CA VAL A 31 15.61 11.30 9.94
C VAL A 31 15.19 11.43 11.40
N PRO A 32 14.31 12.39 11.77
CA PRO A 32 13.79 12.48 13.13
C PRO A 32 13.16 11.14 13.49
N ALA A 33 13.50 10.61 14.65
CA ALA A 33 12.83 9.44 15.21
C ALA A 33 11.36 9.81 15.41
N GLU A 34 10.50 9.40 14.50
CA GLU A 34 9.06 9.39 14.74
C GLU A 34 8.82 8.48 15.93
N THR A 35 8.11 9.03 16.89
CA THR A 35 7.74 8.48 18.17
C THR A 35 7.23 7.04 18.03
N ARG A 36 8.08 6.07 18.34
CA ARG A 36 7.68 4.70 18.57
C ARG A 36 6.81 4.70 19.81
N VAL A 37 5.50 4.62 19.64
CA VAL A 37 4.58 4.33 20.74
C VAL A 37 4.85 2.89 21.18
N THR A 38 5.68 2.75 22.20
CA THR A 38 5.87 1.48 22.92
C THR A 38 4.62 1.28 23.78
N VAL A 39 3.72 0.42 23.35
CA VAL A 39 2.61 -0.05 24.19
C VAL A 39 3.20 -0.93 25.27
N SER A 40 3.46 -0.36 26.43
CA SER A 40 3.80 -1.10 27.65
C SER A 40 2.54 -1.81 28.13
N ARG A 41 2.60 -3.13 28.13
CA ARG A 41 1.61 -4.02 28.73
C ARG A 41 1.61 -3.79 30.24
N PRO A 42 0.47 -3.47 30.90
CA PRO A 42 0.44 -3.41 32.34
C PRO A 42 0.57 -4.82 32.92
N VAL A 43 1.58 -5.01 33.77
CA VAL A 43 1.70 -6.17 34.64
C VAL A 43 0.68 -5.97 35.77
N ALA A 44 -0.22 -6.93 35.93
CA ALA A 44 -1.13 -6.99 37.06
C ALA A 44 -0.36 -7.39 38.33
N PRO A 45 -0.60 -6.75 39.48
CA PRO A 45 -0.22 -7.33 40.76
C PRO A 45 -1.36 -8.21 41.30
N ASP A 46 -1.02 -9.47 41.60
CA ASP A 46 -1.80 -10.32 42.48
C ASP A 46 -1.88 -9.69 43.89
N THR A 47 -3.08 -9.54 44.42
CA THR A 47 -3.28 -9.58 45.87
C THR A 47 -4.72 -9.97 46.21
N ALA A 48 -4.80 -10.87 47.17
CA ALA A 48 -5.95 -11.61 47.63
C ALA A 48 -7.04 -10.81 48.35
N SER A 49 -8.22 -11.33 48.20
CA SER A 49 -9.39 -11.44 49.10
C SER A 49 -9.52 -10.57 50.34
N GLN A 50 -10.64 -9.85 50.39
CA GLN A 50 -11.52 -9.82 51.59
C GLN A 50 -12.95 -9.31 51.24
N PRO A 51 -13.99 -9.75 51.97
CA PRO A 51 -15.37 -9.67 51.54
C PRO A 51 -16.09 -8.35 51.97
N ALA A 52 -17.09 -7.99 51.15
CA ALA A 52 -17.92 -6.79 51.27
C ALA A 52 -18.98 -6.85 52.40
N PRO A 53 -19.35 -5.72 52.98
CA PRO A 53 -20.64 -5.55 53.63
C PRO A 53 -21.72 -4.94 52.69
N PRO A 54 -23.03 -5.12 53.02
CA PRO A 54 -24.13 -4.88 52.08
C PRO A 54 -24.54 -3.40 51.95
N PRO A 55 -25.34 -3.05 50.91
CA PRO A 55 -25.55 -1.68 50.47
C PRO A 55 -26.63 -0.95 51.29
N GLN A 56 -26.36 0.32 51.58
CA GLN A 56 -27.39 1.28 51.96
C GLN A 56 -27.77 2.13 50.75
N ALA A 57 -29.05 2.18 50.46
CA ALA A 57 -29.63 2.99 49.43
C ALA A 57 -29.60 4.48 49.84
N THR A 58 -29.05 5.32 48.99
CA THR A 58 -29.26 6.76 49.02
C THR A 58 -29.57 7.25 47.60
N THR A 59 -30.83 7.54 47.36
CA THR A 59 -31.35 8.19 46.19
C THR A 59 -30.85 9.64 46.17
N THR A 60 -29.99 9.98 45.19
CA THR A 60 -29.74 11.36 44.83
C THR A 60 -29.90 11.48 43.32
N THR A 61 -31.05 12.01 42.93
CA THR A 61 -31.34 12.42 41.54
C THR A 61 -30.48 13.65 41.22
N THR A 62 -29.44 13.45 40.43
CA THR A 62 -28.76 14.54 39.74
C THR A 62 -28.89 14.29 38.26
N SER A 63 -29.81 15.00 37.64
CA SER A 63 -29.90 15.08 36.18
C SER A 63 -28.70 15.87 35.66
N GLN A 64 -27.66 15.16 35.23
CA GLN A 64 -26.68 15.74 34.34
C GLN A 64 -27.04 15.34 32.93
N GLY A 65 -27.21 16.35 32.08
CA GLY A 65 -27.52 16.17 30.66
C GLY A 65 -26.48 15.31 29.98
N VAL A 66 -26.93 14.16 29.53
CA VAL A 66 -26.17 13.32 28.59
C VAL A 66 -26.24 14.01 27.22
N GLY A 67 -25.13 14.56 26.78
CA GLY A 67 -24.99 15.01 25.40
C GLY A 67 -25.12 13.80 24.48
N PRO A 68 -25.90 13.87 23.39
CA PRO A 68 -26.25 12.72 22.60
C PRO A 68 -25.31 12.58 21.44
N ASP A 69 -24.09 12.10 21.51
CA ASP A 69 -23.38 11.85 20.22
C ASP A 69 -22.20 10.87 20.23
N THR A 70 -21.72 10.39 21.36
CA THR A 70 -20.58 9.43 21.34
C THR A 70 -21.00 7.95 21.32
N ALA A 71 -22.18 7.61 21.82
CA ALA A 71 -22.66 6.22 21.86
C ALA A 71 -23.22 5.75 20.50
N GLY A 72 -23.77 6.65 19.70
CA GLY A 72 -24.34 6.34 18.38
C GLY A 72 -23.28 6.01 17.34
N GLY A 73 -22.15 6.73 17.32
CA GLY A 73 -21.03 6.46 16.42
C GLY A 73 -20.44 5.07 16.63
N SER A 74 -20.13 4.72 17.87
CA SER A 74 -19.56 3.41 18.20
C SER A 74 -20.46 2.21 17.84
N TYR A 75 -21.79 2.35 17.99
CA TYR A 75 -22.73 1.30 17.60
C TYR A 75 -22.83 1.15 16.07
N MET A 76 -22.94 2.25 15.35
CA MET A 76 -23.00 2.24 13.89
C MET A 76 -21.72 1.70 13.27
N ASP A 77 -20.57 2.03 13.82
CA ASP A 77 -19.27 1.49 13.40
C ASP A 77 -19.17 -0.01 13.64
N ALA A 78 -19.64 -0.49 14.80
CA ALA A 78 -19.67 -1.93 15.09
C ALA A 78 -20.61 -2.68 14.13
N LEU A 79 -21.76 -2.10 13.79
CA LEU A 79 -22.70 -2.65 12.83
C LEU A 79 -22.07 -2.70 11.41
N ALA A 80 -21.43 -1.62 10.97
CA ALA A 80 -20.72 -1.53 9.69
C ALA A 80 -19.63 -2.59 9.59
N ARG A 81 -18.79 -2.76 10.61
CA ARG A 81 -17.76 -3.82 10.66
C ARG A 81 -18.40 -5.21 10.63
N SER A 82 -19.50 -5.44 11.34
CA SER A 82 -20.21 -6.72 11.32
C SER A 82 -20.74 -7.05 9.92
N GLU A 83 -21.33 -6.08 9.24
CA GLU A 83 -21.82 -6.25 7.86
C GLU A 83 -20.65 -6.50 6.89
N THR A 84 -19.55 -5.75 7.02
CA THR A 84 -18.32 -5.98 6.24
C THR A 84 -17.84 -7.42 6.40
N ARG A 85 -17.70 -7.93 7.63
CA ARG A 85 -17.32 -9.33 7.88
C ARG A 85 -18.31 -10.34 7.29
N ARG A 86 -19.59 -10.06 7.35
CA ARG A 86 -20.63 -10.91 6.74
C ARG A 86 -20.45 -11.00 5.23
N ARG A 87 -20.24 -9.87 4.56
CA ARG A 87 -20.04 -9.80 3.11
C ARG A 87 -18.74 -10.46 2.67
N LEU A 88 -17.64 -10.28 3.40
CA LEU A 88 -16.38 -10.96 3.15
C LEU A 88 -16.55 -12.49 3.17
N ARG A 89 -17.21 -13.02 4.21
CA ARG A 89 -17.47 -14.47 4.29
C ARG A 89 -18.39 -14.98 3.19
N ALA A 90 -19.44 -14.23 2.85
CA ALA A 90 -20.37 -14.59 1.79
C ALA A 90 -19.73 -14.60 0.40
N SER A 91 -18.64 -13.86 0.19
CA SER A 91 -17.90 -13.79 -1.08
C SER A 91 -16.77 -14.82 -1.20
N ALA A 92 -16.53 -15.63 -0.15
CA ALA A 92 -15.46 -16.62 -0.15
C ALA A 92 -15.56 -17.57 -1.36
N GLY A 93 -14.45 -17.84 -2.02
CA GLY A 93 -14.36 -18.62 -3.25
C GLY A 93 -14.75 -17.88 -4.52
N VAL A 94 -15.52 -16.77 -4.44
CA VAL A 94 -15.84 -15.90 -5.58
C VAL A 94 -14.84 -14.74 -5.68
N THR A 95 -14.35 -14.27 -4.55
CA THR A 95 -13.28 -13.28 -4.39
C THR A 95 -12.21 -13.83 -3.46
N TYR A 96 -11.07 -13.16 -3.38
CA TYR A 96 -10.01 -13.47 -2.40
C TYR A 96 -9.83 -12.34 -1.36
N LEU A 97 -10.83 -11.47 -1.20
CA LEU A 97 -10.73 -10.34 -0.27
C LEU A 97 -10.69 -10.79 1.20
N ASN A 98 -11.40 -11.87 1.54
CA ASN A 98 -11.35 -12.44 2.88
C ASN A 98 -9.96 -13.00 3.22
N GLU A 99 -9.30 -13.60 2.25
CA GLU A 99 -7.94 -14.14 2.36
C GLU A 99 -6.93 -13.01 2.58
N ILE A 100 -7.04 -11.89 1.82
CA ILE A 100 -6.23 -10.68 2.00
C ILE A 100 -6.34 -10.17 3.45
N VAL A 101 -7.57 -9.93 3.94
CA VAL A 101 -7.81 -9.41 5.29
C VAL A 101 -7.30 -10.37 6.37
N THR A 102 -7.43 -11.68 6.15
CA THR A 102 -6.97 -12.68 7.11
C THR A 102 -5.45 -12.77 7.15
N ALA A 103 -4.79 -12.58 6.01
CA ALA A 103 -3.34 -12.61 5.90
C ALA A 103 -2.67 -11.29 6.34
N SER A 104 -3.38 -10.16 6.26
CA SER A 104 -2.85 -8.85 6.64
C SER A 104 -2.60 -8.75 8.14
N GLN A 105 -1.52 -8.06 8.54
CA GLN A 105 -1.15 -7.87 9.94
C GLN A 105 -2.13 -6.96 10.70
N ASP A 106 -2.67 -5.97 10.02
CA ASP A 106 -3.59 -4.97 10.57
C ASP A 106 -5.06 -5.35 10.45
N SER A 107 -5.40 -6.34 9.60
CA SER A 107 -6.77 -6.74 9.27
C SER A 107 -7.61 -5.54 8.79
N MET A 108 -7.02 -4.70 7.96
CA MET A 108 -7.65 -3.52 7.40
C MET A 108 -7.93 -3.70 5.90
N LEU A 109 -8.98 -3.02 5.44
CA LEU A 109 -9.25 -2.80 4.02
C LEU A 109 -8.69 -1.44 3.64
N HIS A 110 -7.79 -1.41 2.68
CA HIS A 110 -7.21 -0.18 2.14
C HIS A 110 -7.80 0.11 0.76
N ARG A 111 -8.25 1.31 0.52
CA ARG A 111 -8.73 1.75 -0.79
C ARG A 111 -8.73 3.26 -0.90
N TRP A 112 -8.77 3.77 -2.10
CA TRP A 112 -9.03 5.19 -2.33
C TRP A 112 -10.45 5.54 -1.87
N ASP A 113 -10.62 6.79 -1.46
CA ASP A 113 -11.93 7.38 -1.33
C ASP A 113 -12.68 7.38 -2.67
N ASN A 114 -13.94 7.82 -2.71
CA ASN A 114 -14.68 7.91 -3.96
C ASN A 114 -13.97 8.83 -4.97
N ARG A 115 -13.37 8.23 -6.00
CA ARG A 115 -12.55 8.89 -7.03
C ARG A 115 -13.19 8.94 -8.41
N ALA A 116 -14.49 8.63 -8.52
CA ALA A 116 -15.19 8.68 -9.80
C ALA A 116 -15.28 10.09 -10.40
N ARG A 117 -15.36 11.13 -9.55
CA ARG A 117 -15.45 12.55 -9.98
C ARG A 117 -14.17 13.35 -9.73
N ARG A 118 -13.23 12.79 -8.97
CA ARG A 118 -11.93 13.38 -8.65
C ARG A 118 -10.85 12.34 -8.92
N PRO A 119 -10.38 12.23 -10.18
CA PRO A 119 -9.40 11.21 -10.55
C PRO A 119 -8.16 11.24 -9.68
N VAL A 120 -7.58 10.07 -9.44
CA VAL A 120 -6.27 9.93 -8.80
C VAL A 120 -5.20 10.42 -9.77
N ARG A 121 -4.41 11.40 -9.37
CA ARG A 121 -3.36 11.97 -10.23
C ARG A 121 -2.15 11.05 -10.27
N VAL A 122 -1.78 10.63 -11.46
CA VAL A 122 -0.69 9.70 -11.73
C VAL A 122 0.43 10.43 -12.47
N TYR A 123 1.65 10.29 -11.97
CA TYR A 123 2.86 10.73 -12.65
C TYR A 123 3.72 9.52 -13.01
N VAL A 124 4.01 9.35 -14.28
CA VAL A 124 4.96 8.35 -14.76
C VAL A 124 6.27 9.05 -15.06
N MET A 125 7.30 8.77 -14.27
CA MET A 125 8.61 9.38 -14.46
C MET A 125 9.18 9.00 -15.83
N PRO A 126 9.76 9.96 -16.59
CA PRO A 126 10.58 9.63 -17.76
C PRO A 126 11.72 8.70 -17.33
N GLY A 127 11.95 7.62 -18.07
CA GLY A 127 12.99 6.67 -17.73
C GLY A 127 14.35 7.11 -18.26
N THR A 128 15.37 6.98 -17.40
CA THR A 128 16.78 7.19 -17.75
C THR A 128 17.62 5.94 -17.50
N VAL A 129 16.97 4.82 -17.13
CA VAL A 129 17.63 3.55 -16.83
C VAL A 129 17.86 2.72 -18.11
N ALA A 130 18.81 1.80 -18.05
CA ALA A 130 19.07 0.89 -19.16
C ALA A 130 17.79 0.13 -19.59
N ASN A 131 17.64 -0.15 -20.90
CA ASN A 131 16.49 -0.79 -21.54
C ASN A 131 15.15 -0.02 -21.42
N PHE A 132 15.11 1.19 -20.87
CA PHE A 132 13.88 1.96 -20.89
C PHE A 132 13.46 2.29 -22.35
N GLN A 133 12.19 2.13 -22.64
CA GLN A 133 11.57 2.44 -23.92
C GLN A 133 10.33 3.32 -23.74
N PRO A 134 10.04 4.30 -24.61
CA PRO A 134 8.82 5.11 -24.52
C PRO A 134 7.54 4.27 -24.48
N ALA A 135 7.51 3.12 -25.17
CA ALA A 135 6.40 2.16 -25.17
C ALA A 135 6.06 1.60 -23.76
N PHE A 136 6.98 1.69 -22.79
CA PHE A 136 6.70 1.31 -21.40
C PHE A 136 5.73 2.26 -20.71
N ILE A 137 5.74 3.54 -21.08
CA ILE A 137 4.75 4.52 -20.59
C ILE A 137 3.37 4.16 -21.13
N ASP A 138 3.27 3.81 -22.41
CA ASP A 138 2.00 3.38 -23.01
C ASP A 138 1.50 2.08 -22.40
N ALA A 139 2.39 1.13 -22.10
CA ALA A 139 2.06 -0.10 -21.40
C ALA A 139 1.44 0.14 -20.00
N ILE A 140 1.94 1.16 -19.26
CA ILE A 140 1.33 1.58 -17.98
C ILE A 140 -0.05 2.20 -18.21
N ARG A 141 -0.21 3.07 -19.21
CA ARG A 141 -1.51 3.68 -19.56
C ARG A 141 -2.57 2.65 -19.90
N ASP A 142 -2.18 1.63 -20.68
CA ASP A 142 -3.05 0.51 -21.02
C ASP A 142 -3.49 -0.26 -19.77
N GLY A 143 -2.60 -0.47 -18.81
CA GLY A 143 -2.91 -1.10 -17.53
C GLY A 143 -3.97 -0.34 -16.73
N PHE A 144 -3.87 0.99 -16.62
CA PHE A 144 -4.89 1.82 -15.98
C PHE A 144 -6.22 1.74 -16.72
N THR A 145 -6.20 1.84 -18.05
CA THR A 145 -7.39 1.74 -18.89
C THR A 145 -8.10 0.40 -18.71
N GLU A 146 -7.36 -0.70 -18.55
CA GLU A 146 -7.95 -2.02 -18.34
C GLU A 146 -8.66 -2.12 -16.98
N TRP A 147 -8.05 -1.60 -15.91
CA TRP A 147 -8.69 -1.54 -14.61
C TRP A 147 -9.93 -0.63 -14.57
N GLU A 148 -9.91 0.52 -15.20
CA GLU A 148 -11.07 1.43 -15.29
C GLU A 148 -12.27 0.76 -15.97
N ARG A 149 -12.03 -0.10 -16.98
CA ARG A 149 -13.09 -0.85 -17.67
C ARG A 149 -13.77 -1.92 -16.80
N THR A 150 -13.21 -2.26 -15.65
CA THR A 150 -13.81 -3.24 -14.73
C THR A 150 -15.00 -2.71 -13.96
N GLY A 151 -15.23 -1.40 -13.97
CA GLY A 151 -16.31 -0.74 -13.22
C GLY A 151 -15.97 -0.44 -11.76
N VAL A 152 -14.70 -0.56 -11.35
CA VAL A 152 -14.22 -0.04 -10.06
C VAL A 152 -14.42 1.49 -10.06
N PRO A 153 -15.00 2.10 -8.99
CA PRO A 153 -15.35 3.52 -8.97
C PRO A 153 -14.13 4.43 -8.71
N VAL A 154 -13.03 4.17 -9.40
CA VAL A 154 -11.80 4.96 -9.39
C VAL A 154 -11.44 5.29 -10.81
N SER A 155 -11.17 6.55 -11.08
CA SER A 155 -10.59 7.02 -12.34
C SER A 155 -9.22 7.61 -12.10
N PHE A 156 -8.39 7.64 -13.15
CA PHE A 156 -7.00 8.07 -13.07
C PHE A 156 -6.73 9.19 -14.07
N ASP A 157 -6.00 10.21 -13.63
CA ASP A 157 -5.47 11.27 -14.47
C ASP A 157 -3.97 11.06 -14.66
N LEU A 158 -3.57 10.59 -15.84
CA LEU A 158 -2.19 10.34 -16.20
C LEU A 158 -1.46 11.57 -16.76
N GLY A 159 -2.10 12.73 -16.70
CA GLY A 159 -1.51 14.04 -17.02
C GLY A 159 -0.89 14.75 -15.82
N GLY A 160 -0.86 14.13 -14.65
CA GLY A 160 -0.30 14.69 -13.42
C GLY A 160 1.17 15.04 -13.54
N ASP A 161 1.58 16.08 -12.81
CA ASP A 161 2.99 16.43 -12.62
C ASP A 161 3.55 15.83 -11.33
N SER A 162 4.87 15.84 -11.18
CA SER A 162 5.56 15.24 -10.03
C SER A 162 5.27 15.92 -8.69
N THR A 163 4.73 17.14 -8.67
CA THR A 163 4.52 17.92 -7.44
C THR A 163 3.18 17.64 -6.78
N ASN A 164 2.19 17.23 -7.56
CA ASN A 164 0.83 16.99 -7.09
C ASN A 164 0.33 15.56 -7.32
N ALA A 165 1.18 14.66 -7.82
CA ALA A 165 0.84 13.26 -8.03
C ALA A 165 0.52 12.52 -6.73
N GLU A 166 -0.54 11.73 -6.75
CA GLU A 166 -0.92 10.81 -5.70
C GLU A 166 -0.33 9.41 -5.95
N VAL A 167 -0.08 9.07 -7.21
CA VAL A 167 0.60 7.85 -7.64
C VAL A 167 1.81 8.22 -8.49
N THR A 168 2.97 7.67 -8.16
CA THR A 168 4.21 7.91 -8.91
C THR A 168 4.79 6.59 -9.40
N PHE A 169 4.99 6.46 -10.72
CA PHE A 169 5.71 5.35 -11.33
C PHE A 169 7.19 5.70 -11.50
N ARG A 170 8.05 4.80 -11.04
CA ARG A 170 9.51 4.92 -11.12
C ARG A 170 10.10 3.70 -11.82
N TRP A 171 11.31 3.85 -12.32
CA TRP A 171 12.05 2.80 -13.01
C TRP A 171 13.29 2.41 -12.23
N ARG A 172 13.62 1.13 -12.29
CA ARG A 172 14.93 0.61 -11.90
C ARG A 172 15.43 -0.41 -12.93
N ILE A 173 16.69 -0.70 -12.91
CA ILE A 173 17.25 -1.71 -13.83
C ILE A 173 16.75 -3.10 -13.44
N GLN A 174 16.93 -3.48 -12.18
CA GLN A 174 16.59 -4.81 -11.66
C GLN A 174 16.40 -4.72 -10.13
N PHE A 175 15.62 -5.63 -9.55
CA PHE A 175 15.55 -5.81 -8.09
C PHE A 175 16.60 -6.82 -7.62
N GLU A 176 17.02 -6.72 -6.35
CA GLU A 176 17.93 -7.67 -5.72
C GLU A 176 17.27 -9.02 -5.38
N ILE A 177 15.96 -9.10 -5.45
CA ILE A 177 15.14 -10.29 -5.16
C ILE A 177 14.26 -10.62 -6.37
N GLU A 178 13.68 -11.83 -6.39
CA GLU A 178 12.85 -12.32 -7.50
C GLU A 178 11.53 -11.54 -7.64
N ARG A 179 11.61 -10.32 -8.17
CA ARG A 179 10.44 -9.50 -8.55
C ARG A 179 10.77 -8.59 -9.73
N THR A 180 9.75 -8.13 -10.43
CA THR A 180 9.85 -7.17 -11.54
C THR A 180 9.11 -5.87 -11.27
N GLY A 181 8.23 -5.85 -10.26
CA GLY A 181 7.51 -4.68 -9.78
C GLY A 181 7.43 -4.63 -8.27
N GLN A 182 7.08 -3.47 -7.75
CA GLN A 182 6.81 -3.22 -6.34
C GLN A 182 5.93 -2.00 -6.21
N THR A 183 4.90 -2.09 -5.36
CA THR A 183 4.04 -0.98 -4.98
C THR A 183 4.16 -0.73 -3.48
N ASP A 184 4.47 0.50 -3.11
CA ASP A 184 4.47 0.98 -1.73
C ASP A 184 3.28 1.92 -1.56
N LEU A 185 2.42 1.66 -0.56
CA LEU A 185 1.22 2.43 -0.25
C LEU A 185 1.40 3.22 1.04
N GLU A 186 0.83 4.42 1.05
CA GLU A 186 0.62 5.23 2.26
C GLU A 186 -0.89 5.38 2.47
N TRP A 187 -1.37 5.15 3.70
CA TRP A 187 -2.79 5.26 4.05
C TRP A 187 -2.98 5.90 5.41
N ASP A 188 -4.18 6.40 5.66
CA ASP A 188 -4.57 6.94 6.96
C ASP A 188 -5.10 5.86 7.92
N GLN A 189 -5.42 6.28 9.15
CA GLN A 189 -5.92 5.38 10.20
C GLN A 189 -7.27 4.73 9.87
N ASP A 190 -8.01 5.28 8.91
CA ASP A 190 -9.31 4.79 8.45
C ASP A 190 -9.19 3.90 7.21
N GLY A 191 -7.95 3.63 6.74
CA GLY A 191 -7.68 2.76 5.61
C GLY A 191 -7.82 3.44 4.23
N HIS A 192 -7.96 4.78 4.18
CA HIS A 192 -7.95 5.47 2.90
C HIS A 192 -6.53 5.60 2.37
N ILE A 193 -6.31 5.15 1.14
CA ILE A 193 -5.03 5.34 0.47
C ILE A 193 -4.84 6.81 0.16
N LEU A 194 -3.70 7.34 0.57
CA LEU A 194 -3.29 8.74 0.38
C LEU A 194 -2.30 8.87 -0.78
N ARG A 195 -1.41 7.89 -0.91
CA ARG A 195 -0.32 7.92 -1.90
C ARG A 195 0.14 6.51 -2.26
N ALA A 196 0.66 6.36 -3.49
CA ALA A 196 1.32 5.14 -3.93
C ALA A 196 2.62 5.45 -4.69
N THR A 197 3.63 4.62 -4.49
CA THR A 197 4.84 4.64 -5.31
C THR A 197 5.01 3.26 -5.94
N VAL A 198 4.98 3.21 -7.27
CA VAL A 198 5.20 1.99 -8.05
C VAL A 198 6.59 2.02 -8.65
N THR A 199 7.37 0.98 -8.45
CA THR A 199 8.68 0.82 -9.06
C THR A 199 8.65 -0.40 -10.00
N ILE A 200 8.99 -0.21 -11.27
CA ILE A 200 9.05 -1.28 -12.27
C ILE A 200 10.50 -1.45 -12.74
N ALA A 201 10.96 -2.72 -12.79
CA ALA A 201 12.24 -3.06 -13.36
C ALA A 201 12.19 -3.07 -14.90
N THR A 202 13.31 -2.79 -15.55
CA THR A 202 13.46 -2.91 -17.01
C THR A 202 14.10 -4.24 -17.43
N PHE A 203 14.62 -4.99 -16.45
CA PHE A 203 15.14 -6.35 -16.63
C PHE A 203 14.48 -7.31 -15.63
N ASP A 204 14.29 -8.56 -16.04
CA ASP A 204 13.79 -9.61 -15.16
C ASP A 204 14.87 -10.02 -14.12
N PRO A 205 14.53 -10.83 -13.09
CA PRO A 205 15.50 -11.28 -12.09
C PRO A 205 16.70 -12.06 -12.65
N LYS A 206 16.61 -12.58 -13.88
CA LYS A 206 17.68 -13.30 -14.58
C LYS A 206 18.53 -12.39 -15.47
N GLY A 207 18.27 -11.08 -15.46
CA GLY A 207 18.98 -10.10 -16.29
C GLY A 207 18.53 -10.04 -17.74
N ARG A 208 17.38 -10.63 -18.10
CA ARG A 208 16.79 -10.53 -19.43
C ARG A 208 16.02 -9.20 -19.55
N PRO A 209 16.25 -8.42 -20.63
CA PRO A 209 15.50 -7.19 -20.85
C PRO A 209 14.01 -7.48 -21.02
N LEU A 210 13.16 -6.69 -20.37
CA LEU A 210 11.71 -6.78 -20.51
C LEU A 210 11.26 -6.10 -21.81
N ALA A 211 10.26 -6.68 -22.47
CA ALA A 211 9.53 -6.06 -23.56
C ALA A 211 8.34 -5.25 -23.04
N ALA A 212 7.71 -4.43 -23.88
CA ALA A 212 6.55 -3.61 -23.51
C ALA A 212 5.39 -4.46 -22.98
N ASP A 213 5.14 -5.64 -23.53
CA ASP A 213 4.11 -6.58 -23.06
C ASP A 213 4.42 -7.14 -21.67
N ASP A 214 5.70 -7.35 -21.34
CA ASP A 214 6.13 -7.77 -20.00
C ASP A 214 5.86 -6.63 -19.00
N VAL A 215 6.26 -5.40 -19.35
CA VAL A 215 6.02 -4.21 -18.53
C VAL A 215 4.53 -3.96 -18.35
N ARG A 216 3.71 -4.17 -19.39
CA ARG A 216 2.24 -4.06 -19.28
C ARG A 216 1.67 -5.04 -18.26
N ALA A 217 2.09 -6.30 -18.28
CA ALA A 217 1.63 -7.30 -17.33
C ALA A 217 2.04 -6.95 -15.88
N VAL A 218 3.29 -6.51 -15.69
CA VAL A 218 3.78 -6.01 -14.39
C VAL A 218 2.99 -4.78 -13.94
N ALA A 219 2.82 -3.78 -14.82
CA ALA A 219 2.05 -2.57 -14.49
C ALA A 219 0.60 -2.89 -14.11
N LEU A 220 -0.04 -3.81 -14.83
CA LEU A 220 -1.42 -4.22 -14.54
C LEU A 220 -1.54 -4.87 -13.15
N HIS A 221 -0.56 -5.69 -12.73
CA HIS A 221 -0.46 -6.27 -11.40
C HIS A 221 -0.25 -5.17 -10.34
N GLU A 222 0.74 -4.29 -10.54
CA GLU A 222 1.05 -3.23 -9.60
C GLU A 222 -0.10 -2.22 -9.44
N ILE A 223 -0.87 -1.94 -10.50
CA ILE A 223 -2.08 -1.10 -10.42
C ILE A 223 -3.15 -1.78 -9.55
N GLY A 224 -3.22 -3.12 -9.54
CA GLY A 224 -4.07 -3.83 -8.58
C GLY A 224 -3.71 -3.51 -7.12
N HIS A 225 -2.41 -3.44 -6.79
CA HIS A 225 -1.95 -2.97 -5.48
C HIS A 225 -2.26 -1.48 -5.27
N VAL A 226 -2.10 -0.63 -6.28
CA VAL A 226 -2.52 0.78 -6.19
C VAL A 226 -4.01 0.91 -5.86
N LEU A 227 -4.85 -0.01 -6.33
CA LEU A 227 -6.29 -0.05 -5.98
C LEU A 227 -6.55 -0.58 -4.57
N GLY A 228 -5.56 -1.12 -3.87
CA GLY A 228 -5.67 -1.66 -2.51
C GLY A 228 -5.81 -3.19 -2.45
N LEU A 229 -5.62 -3.89 -3.57
CA LEU A 229 -5.57 -5.36 -3.56
C LEU A 229 -4.20 -5.83 -3.04
N ASP A 230 -4.19 -6.92 -2.30
CA ASP A 230 -2.99 -7.70 -2.01
C ASP A 230 -2.98 -8.97 -2.88
N HIS A 231 -1.96 -9.80 -2.72
CA HIS A 231 -1.79 -10.99 -3.54
C HIS A 231 -2.94 -12.00 -3.41
N SER A 232 -3.35 -12.55 -4.55
CA SER A 232 -4.25 -13.71 -4.59
C SER A 232 -3.49 -14.99 -4.19
N PRO A 233 -4.14 -15.93 -3.48
CA PRO A 233 -3.59 -17.25 -3.23
C PRO A 233 -3.63 -18.18 -4.45
N ASP A 234 -4.32 -17.83 -5.54
CA ASP A 234 -4.55 -18.66 -6.72
C ASP A 234 -3.66 -18.25 -7.90
N SER A 235 -2.90 -19.20 -8.42
CA SER A 235 -1.95 -18.96 -9.53
C SER A 235 -2.61 -18.62 -10.87
N THR A 236 -3.92 -18.74 -10.99
CA THR A 236 -4.68 -18.36 -12.19
C THR A 236 -5.11 -16.89 -12.19
N ASP A 237 -4.97 -16.19 -11.07
CA ASP A 237 -5.24 -14.77 -10.94
C ASP A 237 -4.02 -13.93 -11.34
N LEU A 238 -4.24 -12.73 -11.88
CA LEU A 238 -3.17 -11.77 -12.15
C LEU A 238 -2.46 -11.35 -10.87
N MET A 239 -3.21 -11.18 -9.79
CA MET A 239 -2.66 -10.75 -8.50
C MET A 239 -1.92 -11.85 -7.74
N TYR A 240 -1.66 -13.01 -8.34
CA TYR A 240 -0.79 -14.02 -7.73
C TYR A 240 0.67 -13.55 -7.71
N SER A 241 1.35 -13.65 -6.56
CA SER A 241 2.68 -13.06 -6.34
C SER A 241 3.80 -13.59 -7.24
N LYS A 242 3.67 -14.79 -7.78
CA LYS A 242 4.64 -15.45 -8.68
C LYS A 242 4.03 -15.76 -10.05
N GLY A 243 2.96 -15.04 -10.41
CA GLY A 243 2.18 -15.31 -11.58
C GLY A 243 2.89 -14.96 -12.89
N THR A 244 2.54 -15.71 -13.92
CA THR A 244 2.88 -15.42 -15.32
C THR A 244 1.65 -14.94 -16.09
N ILE A 245 0.54 -14.71 -15.41
CA ILE A 245 -0.72 -14.25 -15.97
C ILE A 245 -0.57 -12.79 -16.41
N ARG A 246 -1.09 -12.50 -17.60
CA ARG A 246 -0.93 -11.19 -18.25
C ARG A 246 -2.24 -10.43 -18.44
N ARG A 247 -3.32 -10.93 -17.84
CA ARG A 247 -4.69 -10.38 -17.94
C ARG A 247 -5.41 -10.53 -16.61
N LEU A 248 -6.32 -9.62 -16.34
CA LEU A 248 -7.22 -9.72 -15.19
C LEU A 248 -8.04 -11.01 -15.26
N SER A 249 -8.10 -11.73 -14.15
CA SER A 249 -9.09 -12.79 -13.97
C SER A 249 -10.44 -12.17 -13.56
N ASP A 250 -11.52 -12.91 -13.78
CA ASP A 250 -12.83 -12.53 -13.25
C ASP A 250 -12.82 -12.38 -11.72
N ARG A 251 -11.93 -13.08 -11.05
CA ARG A 251 -11.79 -13.07 -9.60
C ARG A 251 -11.04 -11.83 -9.12
N ASP A 252 -10.01 -11.37 -9.86
CA ASP A 252 -9.36 -10.08 -9.60
C ASP A 252 -10.38 -8.96 -9.68
N VAL A 253 -11.17 -8.94 -10.77
CA VAL A 253 -12.20 -7.91 -10.99
C VAL A 253 -13.23 -7.91 -9.88
N ARG A 254 -13.81 -9.10 -9.54
CA ARG A 254 -14.82 -9.20 -8.48
C ARG A 254 -14.26 -8.80 -7.11
N THR A 255 -12.99 -9.11 -6.84
CA THR A 255 -12.33 -8.72 -5.58
C THR A 255 -12.19 -7.21 -5.49
N ALA A 256 -11.72 -6.56 -6.55
CA ALA A 256 -11.62 -5.10 -6.60
C ALA A 256 -13.00 -4.43 -6.45
N VAL A 257 -14.01 -4.89 -7.19
CA VAL A 257 -15.37 -4.34 -7.11
C VAL A 257 -15.93 -4.49 -5.69
N LEU A 258 -15.76 -5.65 -5.05
CA LEU A 258 -16.21 -5.85 -3.67
C LEU A 258 -15.48 -4.92 -2.70
N LEU A 259 -14.16 -4.77 -2.83
CA LEU A 259 -13.37 -3.86 -1.98
C LEU A 259 -13.97 -2.45 -1.95
N TYR A 260 -14.34 -1.93 -3.12
CA TYR A 260 -14.94 -0.59 -3.24
C TYR A 260 -16.40 -0.49 -2.84
N GLN A 261 -17.07 -1.60 -2.59
CA GLN A 261 -18.43 -1.65 -2.01
C GLN A 261 -18.42 -1.74 -0.48
N LEU A 262 -17.27 -1.96 0.14
CA LEU A 262 -17.09 -2.06 1.59
C LEU A 262 -16.54 -0.77 2.16
N THR A 263 -16.81 -0.53 3.44
CA THR A 263 -16.16 0.57 4.17
C THR A 263 -14.69 0.22 4.39
N PRO A 264 -13.75 1.13 4.10
CA PRO A 264 -12.34 0.93 4.42
C PRO A 264 -12.11 0.88 5.93
N GLY A 265 -10.90 0.49 6.33
CA GLY A 265 -10.50 0.45 7.72
C GLY A 265 -10.59 -0.93 8.36
N SER A 266 -10.49 -0.97 9.68
CA SER A 266 -10.43 -2.21 10.44
C SER A 266 -11.72 -3.03 10.34
N VAL A 267 -11.55 -4.31 10.09
CA VAL A 267 -12.62 -5.31 10.10
C VAL A 267 -12.67 -6.13 11.40
N ARG A 268 -11.82 -5.82 12.37
CA ARG A 268 -11.82 -6.41 13.72
C ARG A 268 -12.91 -5.85 14.61
#